data_9999fa4439e91be34b31ec3624ddab21
#
_entry.id   9999fa4439e91be34b31ec3624ddab21
#
_cell.length_a   1.000
_cell.length_b   1.000
_cell.length_c   1.000
_cell.angle_alpha   90.00
_cell.angle_beta   90.00
_cell.angle_gamma   90.00
#
_symmetry.space_group_name_H-M   'P 1'
#
loop_
_entity.id
_entity.type
_entity.pdbx_description
1 polymer ?
#
loop_
_entity_poly.entity_id
_entity_poly.type
_entity_poly.pdbx_seq_one_letter_code
_entity_poly.pdbx_strand_id
1 'polypeptide(L)'
;NITSKNGRSMLKGICAVCGINKTMFAKGKQGGDLVTSLNSVTSNIKLPWAKFKGEMHLPGMNFAGPGTRLDLRLNDDGSYKNWSKPVDRVDNAAYHHDLAYAEHSDTASRNVADREMIRELNNIENPTLRERVERAIFFPILATKQTFGLGVKTTSKKKRRLN
;
A
#
# COMPACT_ATOMS: atom_id res chain seq x y z
N ASN A 1 9.90 -0.04 20.15
CA ASN A 1 9.71 -1.48 20.35
C ASN A 1 9.51 -1.72 21.84
N ILE A 2 8.55 -2.50 22.18
CA ILE A 2 8.30 -3.01 23.53
C ILE A 2 8.31 -4.52 23.51
N THR A 3 8.69 -5.13 24.63
CA THR A 3 8.71 -6.59 24.75
C THR A 3 7.49 -7.03 25.54
N SER A 4 6.77 -8.03 25.06
CA SER A 4 5.65 -8.65 25.80
C SER A 4 6.18 -9.46 27.00
N LYS A 5 5.30 -9.80 27.94
CA LYS A 5 5.61 -10.68 29.10
C LYS A 5 6.25 -12.01 28.69
N ASN A 6 6.02 -12.46 27.46
CA ASN A 6 6.56 -13.72 26.91
C ASN A 6 7.81 -13.50 26.02
N GLY A 7 8.52 -12.38 26.16
CA GLY A 7 9.77 -12.10 25.42
C GLY A 7 9.59 -11.77 23.93
N ARG A 8 8.36 -11.64 23.41
CA ARG A 8 8.11 -11.29 22.02
C ARG A 8 8.15 -9.79 21.82
N SER A 9 8.91 -9.34 20.85
CA SER A 9 8.96 -7.91 20.47
C SER A 9 7.61 -7.46 19.89
N MET A 10 7.17 -6.30 20.30
CA MET A 10 5.94 -5.67 19.83
C MET A 10 6.22 -4.26 19.30
N LEU A 11 5.47 -3.88 18.30
CA LEU A 11 5.42 -2.52 17.77
C LEU A 11 4.16 -1.83 18.30
N LYS A 12 4.31 -0.61 18.82
CA LYS A 12 3.19 0.30 19.12
C LYS A 12 3.19 1.43 18.10
N GLY A 13 2.02 1.80 17.67
CA GLY A 13 1.82 2.95 16.81
C GLY A 13 0.46 3.58 17.06
N ILE A 14 0.31 4.84 16.63
CA ILE A 14 -0.95 5.58 16.66
C ILE A 14 -1.48 5.62 15.24
N CYS A 15 -2.74 5.27 15.05
CA CYS A 15 -3.39 5.39 13.74
C CYS A 15 -3.45 6.86 13.34
N ALA A 16 -2.84 7.22 12.21
CA ALA A 16 -2.82 8.61 11.72
C ALA A 16 -4.22 9.13 11.34
N VAL A 17 -5.18 8.24 11.09
CA VAL A 17 -6.54 8.61 10.67
C VAL A 17 -7.49 8.76 11.86
N CYS A 18 -7.42 7.85 12.84
CA CYS A 18 -8.39 7.81 13.95
C CYS A 18 -7.76 8.00 15.35
N GLY A 19 -6.44 8.21 15.45
CA GLY A 19 -5.72 8.45 16.71
C GLY A 19 -5.66 7.23 17.66
N ILE A 20 -6.21 6.07 17.29
CA ILE A 20 -6.25 4.90 18.16
C ILE A 20 -4.86 4.27 18.27
N ASN A 21 -4.45 3.95 19.50
CA ASN A 21 -3.23 3.18 19.75
C ASN A 21 -3.40 1.74 19.24
N LYS A 22 -2.46 1.29 18.40
CA LYS A 22 -2.41 -0.08 17.88
C LYS A 22 -1.13 -0.76 18.34
N THR A 23 -1.24 -2.05 18.66
CA THR A 23 -0.10 -2.89 19.04
C THR A 23 -0.08 -4.14 18.17
N MET A 24 1.09 -4.48 17.64
CA MET A 24 1.29 -5.66 16.79
C MET A 24 2.55 -6.38 17.22
N PHE A 25 2.57 -7.71 17.18
CA PHE A 25 3.78 -8.47 17.42
C PHE A 25 4.78 -8.27 16.29
N ALA A 26 6.02 -7.89 16.64
CA ALA A 26 7.11 -7.85 15.69
C ALA A 26 7.53 -9.29 15.36
N LYS A 27 7.58 -9.63 14.09
CA LYS A 27 8.08 -10.93 13.63
C LYS A 27 9.59 -11.00 13.90
N GLY A 28 10.05 -12.10 14.48
CA GLY A 28 11.48 -12.34 14.69
C GLY A 28 12.28 -12.29 13.37
N LYS A 29 13.61 -12.19 13.46
CA LYS A 29 14.58 -11.95 12.37
C LYS A 29 14.53 -12.84 11.12
N GLN A 30 13.62 -13.79 11.02
CA GLN A 30 13.44 -14.68 9.86
C GLN A 30 12.21 -14.39 8.99
N GLY A 31 11.53 -13.28 9.20
CA GLY A 31 10.44 -12.90 8.35
C GLY A 31 10.94 -12.05 7.18
N GLY A 32 10.96 -12.58 5.96
CA GLY A 32 10.90 -11.73 4.77
C GLY A 32 9.76 -10.73 4.95
N ASP A 33 9.93 -9.52 4.41
CA ASP A 33 8.94 -8.46 4.43
C ASP A 33 7.55 -9.05 4.14
N LEU A 34 6.55 -8.73 4.96
CA LEU A 34 5.20 -9.27 4.79
C LEU A 34 4.70 -9.01 3.37
N VAL A 35 5.03 -7.85 2.83
CA VAL A 35 4.69 -7.44 1.44
C VAL A 35 5.49 -8.26 0.42
N THR A 36 6.77 -8.52 0.66
CA THR A 36 7.59 -9.38 -0.22
C THR A 36 7.07 -10.83 -0.18
N SER A 37 6.69 -11.31 1.00
CA SER A 37 6.09 -12.65 1.15
C SER A 37 4.71 -12.72 0.50
N LEU A 38 3.87 -11.70 0.65
CA LEU A 38 2.59 -11.61 -0.04
C LEU A 38 2.80 -11.54 -1.55
N ASN A 39 3.72 -10.72 -2.05
CA ASN A 39 4.00 -10.61 -3.47
C ASN A 39 4.52 -11.93 -4.06
N SER A 40 5.32 -12.70 -3.34
CA SER A 40 5.81 -14.01 -3.80
C SER A 40 4.69 -15.05 -3.89
N VAL A 41 3.74 -15.01 -2.95
CA VAL A 41 2.59 -15.91 -2.96
C VAL A 41 1.57 -15.48 -4.01
N THR A 42 1.31 -14.17 -4.13
CA THR A 42 0.28 -13.64 -5.03
C THR A 42 0.72 -13.57 -6.49
N SER A 43 2.04 -13.51 -6.77
CA SER A 43 2.57 -13.45 -8.14
C SER A 43 2.11 -14.62 -9.03
N ASN A 44 1.74 -15.75 -8.44
CA ASN A 44 1.26 -16.93 -9.14
C ASN A 44 -0.26 -17.07 -9.18
N ILE A 45 -1.00 -16.23 -8.46
CA ILE A 45 -2.45 -16.25 -8.42
C ILE A 45 -3.00 -15.39 -9.56
N LYS A 46 -3.98 -15.90 -10.28
CA LYS A 46 -4.79 -15.11 -11.21
C LYS A 46 -6.24 -15.15 -10.73
N LEU A 47 -6.73 -14.00 -10.28
CA LEU A 47 -8.14 -13.86 -9.94
C LEU A 47 -9.00 -13.90 -11.21
N PRO A 48 -10.24 -14.41 -11.16
CA PRO A 48 -11.11 -14.53 -12.33
C PRO A 48 -11.36 -13.20 -13.06
N TRP A 49 -11.37 -12.10 -12.33
CA TRP A 49 -11.58 -10.74 -12.84
C TRP A 49 -10.30 -9.96 -13.10
N ALA A 50 -9.12 -10.46 -12.66
CA ALA A 50 -7.85 -9.79 -12.89
C ALA A 50 -7.37 -10.00 -14.32
N LYS A 51 -6.94 -8.93 -14.98
CA LYS A 51 -6.44 -9.00 -16.35
C LYS A 51 -5.10 -9.72 -16.43
N PHE A 52 -4.23 -9.49 -15.47
CA PHE A 52 -2.90 -10.08 -15.41
C PHE A 52 -2.72 -10.92 -14.14
N LYS A 53 -1.84 -11.91 -14.26
CA LYS A 53 -1.40 -12.73 -13.12
C LYS A 53 -0.67 -11.87 -12.10
N GLY A 54 -0.94 -12.07 -10.82
CA GLY A 54 -0.35 -11.32 -9.73
C GLY A 54 -1.10 -10.03 -9.33
N GLU A 55 -2.04 -9.57 -10.17
CA GLU A 55 -2.89 -8.44 -9.81
C GLU A 55 -4.04 -8.90 -8.89
N MET A 56 -4.22 -8.19 -7.80
CA MET A 56 -5.28 -8.45 -6.81
C MET A 56 -6.18 -7.23 -6.62
N HIS A 57 -6.60 -6.64 -7.73
CA HIS A 57 -7.52 -5.52 -7.73
C HIS A 57 -8.91 -5.93 -7.24
N LEU A 58 -9.65 -4.96 -6.73
CA LEU A 58 -11.07 -5.14 -6.51
C LEU A 58 -11.78 -5.43 -7.85
N PRO A 59 -12.90 -6.18 -7.85
CA PRO A 59 -13.61 -6.52 -9.08
C PRO A 59 -13.98 -5.28 -9.91
N GLY A 60 -13.58 -5.29 -11.17
CA GLY A 60 -13.83 -4.20 -12.10
C GLY A 60 -12.91 -2.97 -11.95
N MET A 61 -11.89 -3.01 -11.10
CA MET A 61 -10.88 -1.96 -10.93
C MET A 61 -9.64 -2.24 -11.77
N ASN A 62 -8.91 -1.17 -12.12
CA ASN A 62 -7.70 -1.25 -12.92
C ASN A 62 -6.42 -1.02 -12.10
N PHE A 63 -6.49 -0.27 -11.01
CA PHE A 63 -5.35 0.10 -10.18
C PHE A 63 -5.57 -0.19 -8.68
N ALA A 64 -6.83 -0.27 -8.25
CA ALA A 64 -7.17 -0.39 -6.84
C ALA A 64 -6.93 -1.79 -6.28
N GLY A 65 -5.69 -2.07 -5.91
CA GLY A 65 -5.26 -3.32 -5.27
C GLY A 65 -3.77 -3.60 -5.45
N PRO A 66 -3.22 -4.55 -4.71
CA PRO A 66 -1.80 -4.86 -4.80
C PRO A 66 -1.44 -5.58 -6.10
N GLY A 67 -0.19 -5.38 -6.53
CA GLY A 67 0.39 -6.10 -7.66
C GLY A 67 0.07 -5.52 -9.03
N THR A 68 -0.36 -4.26 -9.10
CA THR A 68 -0.65 -3.56 -10.36
C THR A 68 0.52 -3.64 -11.33
N ARG A 69 0.27 -4.13 -12.53
CA ARG A 69 1.24 -4.22 -13.62
C ARG A 69 1.28 -2.92 -14.42
N LEU A 70 1.89 -1.87 -13.80
CA LEU A 70 2.04 -0.56 -14.44
C LEU A 70 2.73 -0.65 -15.81
N ASP A 71 3.75 -1.53 -15.93
CA ASP A 71 4.45 -1.82 -17.17
C ASP A 71 3.54 -2.26 -18.33
N LEU A 72 2.42 -2.90 -18.01
CA LEU A 72 1.44 -3.34 -19.01
C LEU A 72 0.28 -2.36 -19.19
N ARG A 73 0.00 -1.53 -18.17
CA ARG A 73 -1.17 -0.65 -18.10
C ARG A 73 -0.91 0.76 -18.58
N LEU A 74 0.35 1.20 -18.52
CA LEU A 74 0.75 2.56 -18.88
C LEU A 74 1.44 2.62 -20.25
N ASN A 75 1.40 3.80 -20.85
CA ASN A 75 2.24 4.21 -21.94
C ASN A 75 3.61 4.68 -21.42
N ASP A 76 4.57 4.92 -22.30
CA ASP A 76 5.91 5.35 -21.93
C ASP A 76 5.95 6.73 -21.26
N ASP A 77 4.95 7.56 -21.49
CA ASP A 77 4.76 8.87 -20.86
C ASP A 77 4.10 8.81 -19.47
N GLY A 78 3.83 7.60 -18.98
CA GLY A 78 3.16 7.36 -17.69
C GLY A 78 1.64 7.47 -17.74
N SER A 79 1.04 7.89 -18.85
CA SER A 79 -0.41 7.91 -19.01
C SER A 79 -0.99 6.49 -19.10
N TYR A 80 -2.22 6.30 -18.65
CA TYR A 80 -2.88 4.99 -18.79
C TYR A 80 -3.29 4.70 -20.24
N LYS A 81 -3.19 3.44 -20.64
CA LYS A 81 -3.70 2.98 -21.93
C LYS A 81 -5.23 3.06 -21.96
N ASN A 82 -5.81 3.20 -23.15
CA ASN A 82 -7.26 3.37 -23.31
C ASN A 82 -8.12 2.33 -22.60
N TRP A 83 -7.63 1.08 -22.53
CA TRP A 83 -8.32 -0.02 -21.88
C TRP A 83 -8.07 -0.13 -20.37
N SER A 84 -7.13 0.64 -19.82
CA SER A 84 -6.76 0.64 -18.40
C SER A 84 -7.08 1.96 -17.71
N LYS A 85 -7.99 2.75 -18.25
CA LYS A 85 -8.47 3.97 -17.58
C LYS A 85 -9.01 3.64 -16.20
N PRO A 86 -8.73 4.47 -15.18
CA PRO A 86 -9.39 4.36 -13.89
C PRO A 86 -10.92 4.36 -14.07
N VAL A 87 -11.62 3.48 -13.37
CA VAL A 87 -13.07 3.30 -13.55
C VAL A 87 -13.90 4.28 -12.72
N ASP A 88 -13.32 4.80 -11.65
CA ASP A 88 -13.91 5.81 -10.77
C ASP A 88 -12.82 6.60 -10.04
N ARG A 89 -13.23 7.47 -9.11
CA ARG A 89 -12.31 8.37 -8.37
C ARG A 89 -11.43 7.60 -7.37
N VAL A 90 -11.88 6.48 -6.84
CA VAL A 90 -11.09 5.62 -5.94
C VAL A 90 -9.99 4.91 -6.73
N ASP A 91 -10.32 4.37 -7.89
CA ASP A 91 -9.36 3.74 -8.80
C ASP A 91 -8.34 4.76 -9.35
N ASN A 92 -8.77 6.01 -9.56
CA ASN A 92 -7.86 7.10 -9.95
C ASN A 92 -6.89 7.47 -8.82
N ALA A 93 -7.34 7.53 -7.58
CA ALA A 93 -6.45 7.75 -6.43
C ALA A 93 -5.43 6.61 -6.28
N ALA A 94 -5.85 5.37 -6.54
CA ALA A 94 -4.96 4.21 -6.57
C ALA A 94 -3.92 4.30 -7.70
N TYR A 95 -4.30 4.80 -8.89
CA TYR A 95 -3.37 5.05 -9.99
C TYR A 95 -2.27 6.05 -9.60
N HIS A 96 -2.61 7.20 -9.01
CA HIS A 96 -1.62 8.18 -8.54
C HIS A 96 -0.71 7.59 -7.47
N HIS A 97 -1.26 6.83 -6.55
CA HIS A 97 -0.52 6.13 -5.51
C HIS A 97 0.49 5.14 -6.10
N ASP A 98 0.08 4.33 -7.06
CA ASP A 98 0.93 3.34 -7.71
C ASP A 98 2.07 3.98 -8.52
N LEU A 99 1.82 5.11 -9.19
CA LEU A 99 2.87 5.91 -9.84
C LEU A 99 3.92 6.38 -8.84
N ALA A 100 3.49 6.99 -7.73
CA ALA A 100 4.40 7.45 -6.69
C ALA A 100 5.21 6.29 -6.07
N TYR A 101 4.61 5.12 -5.94
CA TYR A 101 5.30 3.91 -5.48
C TYR A 101 6.32 3.36 -6.47
N ALA A 102 6.09 3.52 -7.78
CA ALA A 102 7.05 3.14 -8.81
C ALA A 102 8.27 4.08 -8.84
N GLU A 103 8.07 5.37 -8.56
CA GLU A 103 9.15 6.37 -8.52
C GLU A 103 9.99 6.28 -7.25
N HIS A 104 9.41 5.85 -6.14
CA HIS A 104 10.04 5.89 -4.83
C HIS A 104 10.17 4.51 -4.19
N SER A 105 11.39 4.19 -3.72
CA SER A 105 11.66 2.94 -2.99
C SER A 105 11.84 3.13 -1.49
N ASP A 106 11.99 4.38 -1.01
CA ASP A 106 12.19 4.69 0.40
C ASP A 106 10.87 4.80 1.17
N THR A 107 10.91 4.48 2.45
CA THR A 107 9.73 4.48 3.33
C THR A 107 9.10 5.87 3.47
N ALA A 108 9.92 6.91 3.52
CA ALA A 108 9.41 8.25 3.78
C ALA A 108 8.55 8.74 2.61
N SER A 109 9.05 8.60 1.37
CA SER A 109 8.32 8.98 0.16
C SER A 109 7.07 8.13 -0.04
N ARG A 110 7.13 6.81 0.21
CA ARG A 110 5.95 5.95 0.15
C ARG A 110 4.89 6.29 1.21
N ASN A 111 5.30 6.69 2.41
CA ASN A 111 4.37 7.20 3.42
C ASN A 111 3.73 8.54 3.00
N VAL A 112 4.41 9.35 2.19
CA VAL A 112 3.79 10.54 1.58
C VAL A 112 2.71 10.11 0.60
N ALA A 113 3.01 9.18 -0.31
CA ALA A 113 2.04 8.66 -1.27
C ALA A 113 0.80 8.05 -0.59
N ASP A 114 0.99 7.29 0.50
CA ASP A 114 -0.12 6.75 1.29
C ASP A 114 -1.01 7.86 1.88
N ARG A 115 -0.40 8.97 2.38
CA ARG A 115 -1.17 10.13 2.90
C ARG A 115 -1.91 10.88 1.80
N GLU A 116 -1.27 11.06 0.65
CA GLU A 116 -1.91 11.71 -0.49
C GLU A 116 -3.11 10.90 -0.98
N MET A 117 -2.99 9.57 -1.11
CA MET A 117 -4.11 8.72 -1.44
C MET A 117 -5.25 8.85 -0.42
N ILE A 118 -4.95 8.83 0.88
CA ILE A 118 -5.97 9.05 1.93
C ILE A 118 -6.65 10.42 1.76
N ARG A 119 -5.88 11.46 1.43
CA ARG A 119 -6.41 12.81 1.19
C ARG A 119 -7.32 12.85 -0.02
N GLU A 120 -6.90 12.27 -1.15
CA GLU A 120 -7.72 12.16 -2.35
C GLU A 120 -9.04 11.44 -2.05
N LEU A 121 -8.97 10.29 -1.37
CA LEU A 121 -10.16 9.52 -0.99
C LEU A 121 -11.11 10.32 -0.07
N ASN A 122 -10.58 11.13 0.87
CA ASN A 122 -11.40 11.96 1.75
C ASN A 122 -12.07 13.12 1.00
N ASN A 123 -11.42 13.67 -0.01
CA ASN A 123 -11.91 14.77 -0.80
C ASN A 123 -12.95 14.37 -1.87
N ILE A 124 -13.28 13.08 -1.99
CA ILE A 124 -14.36 12.63 -2.87
C ILE A 124 -15.71 13.13 -2.32
N GLU A 125 -16.21 14.19 -2.90
CA GLU A 125 -17.53 14.73 -2.58
C GLU A 125 -18.64 13.86 -3.19
N ASN A 126 -19.73 13.68 -2.45
CA ASN A 126 -20.90 12.89 -2.87
C ASN A 126 -20.50 11.51 -3.45
N PRO A 127 -19.78 10.66 -2.68
CA PRO A 127 -19.33 9.37 -3.18
C PRO A 127 -20.50 8.46 -3.51
N THR A 128 -20.41 7.77 -4.63
CA THR A 128 -21.35 6.70 -5.00
C THR A 128 -21.32 5.56 -3.96
N LEU A 129 -22.33 4.69 -3.97
CA LEU A 129 -22.34 3.54 -3.06
C LEU A 129 -21.09 2.65 -3.26
N ARG A 130 -20.67 2.47 -4.50
CA ARG A 130 -19.45 1.73 -4.86
C ARG A 130 -18.22 2.38 -4.23
N GLU A 131 -17.98 3.67 -4.46
CA GLU A 131 -16.84 4.39 -3.90
C GLU A 131 -16.83 4.40 -2.36
N ARG A 132 -18.01 4.39 -1.71
CA ARG A 132 -18.11 4.25 -0.23
C ARG A 132 -17.58 2.89 0.24
N VAL A 133 -17.96 1.82 -0.43
CA VAL A 133 -17.50 0.46 -0.10
C VAL A 133 -15.98 0.34 -0.34
N GLU A 134 -15.50 0.81 -1.47
CA GLU A 134 -14.08 0.80 -1.82
C GLU A 134 -13.23 1.58 -0.83
N ARG A 135 -13.66 2.80 -0.47
CA ARG A 135 -13.00 3.60 0.58
C ARG A 135 -12.95 2.87 1.92
N ALA A 136 -14.04 2.22 2.31
CA ALA A 136 -14.08 1.44 3.57
C ALA A 136 -13.07 0.28 3.58
N ILE A 137 -12.69 -0.25 2.41
CA ILE A 137 -11.65 -1.27 2.27
C ILE A 137 -10.24 -0.64 2.35
N PHE A 138 -10.01 0.46 1.63
CA PHE A 138 -8.66 1.04 1.51
C PHE A 138 -8.20 1.80 2.76
N PHE A 139 -9.08 2.52 3.44
CA PHE A 139 -8.71 3.31 4.63
C PHE A 139 -8.02 2.48 5.73
N PRO A 140 -8.54 1.33 6.16
CA PRO A 140 -7.86 0.50 7.17
C PRO A 140 -6.50 -0.02 6.69
N ILE A 141 -6.38 -0.36 5.41
CA ILE A 141 -5.13 -0.88 4.84
C ILE A 141 -4.05 0.20 4.86
N LEU A 142 -4.34 1.40 4.32
CA LEU A 142 -3.41 2.52 4.27
C LEU A 142 -3.04 3.02 5.67
N ALA A 143 -4.01 3.14 6.57
CA ALA A 143 -3.78 3.54 7.96
C ALA A 143 -2.87 2.54 8.69
N THR A 144 -3.04 1.24 8.46
CA THR A 144 -2.19 0.20 9.05
C THR A 144 -0.77 0.26 8.48
N LYS A 145 -0.60 0.49 7.17
CA LYS A 145 0.71 0.68 6.55
C LYS A 145 1.47 1.85 7.17
N GLN A 146 0.83 3.02 7.29
CA GLN A 146 1.45 4.20 7.89
C GLN A 146 1.85 3.98 9.35
N THR A 147 1.02 3.28 10.12
CA THR A 147 1.27 3.06 11.56
C THR A 147 2.43 2.11 11.80
N PHE A 148 2.60 1.09 10.98
CA PHE A 148 3.57 0.02 11.21
C PHE A 148 4.73 -0.02 10.22
N GLY A 149 4.77 0.87 9.22
CA GLY A 149 5.80 0.88 8.19
C GLY A 149 5.85 -0.43 7.40
N LEU A 150 4.71 -1.08 7.20
CA LEU A 150 4.62 -2.37 6.51
C LEU A 150 4.98 -2.18 5.05
N GLY A 151 6.13 -2.67 4.64
CA GLY A 151 6.48 -2.82 3.22
C GLY A 151 7.80 -2.22 2.76
N VAL A 152 8.63 -1.63 3.63
CA VAL A 152 9.95 -1.12 3.22
C VAL A 152 11.04 -1.51 4.22
N LYS A 153 12.12 -2.12 3.73
CA LYS A 153 13.35 -2.28 4.50
C LYS A 153 13.96 -0.91 4.74
N THR A 154 13.93 -0.40 5.95
CA THR A 154 14.79 0.69 6.37
C THR A 154 16.23 0.22 6.34
N THR A 155 16.97 0.49 5.28
CA THR A 155 18.42 0.45 5.31
C THR A 155 18.87 1.65 6.17
N SER A 156 19.02 1.40 7.46
CA SER A 156 19.69 2.32 8.37
C SER A 156 21.12 2.53 7.83
N LYS A 157 21.37 3.67 7.20
CA LYS A 157 22.73 4.13 6.89
C LYS A 157 23.46 4.29 8.23
N LYS A 158 24.29 3.30 8.55
CA LYS A 158 25.23 3.37 9.67
C LYS A 158 26.10 4.61 9.45
N LYS A 159 25.85 5.69 10.22
CA LYS A 159 26.70 6.86 10.24
C LYS A 159 28.10 6.38 10.65
N ARG A 160 29.05 6.29 9.71
CA ARG A 160 30.46 6.14 10.03
C ARG A 160 30.86 7.39 10.84
N ARG A 161 31.12 7.21 12.13
CA ARG A 161 31.89 8.19 12.90
C ARG A 161 33.29 8.19 12.29
N LEU A 162 33.67 9.29 11.68
CA LEU A 162 35.07 9.63 11.42
C LEU A 162 35.67 10.03 12.76
N ASN A 163 36.64 9.27 13.22
CA ASN A 163 37.58 9.70 14.25
C ASN A 163 38.62 10.59 13.61
#